data_0baf3dd6b062fff90283c51caabc8a4d
#
_entry.id   0baf3dd6b062fff90283c51caabc8a4d
#
_cell.length_a   1.000
_cell.length_b   1.000
_cell.length_c   1.000
_cell.angle_alpha   90.00
_cell.angle_beta   90.00
_cell.angle_gamma   90.00
#
_symmetry.space_group_name_H-M   'P 1'
#
loop_
_entity.id
_entity.type
_entity.pdbx_description
1 polymer ?
#
loop_
_entity_poly.entity_id
_entity_poly.type
_entity_poly.pdbx_seq_one_letter_code
_entity_poly.pdbx_strand_id
1 'polypeptide(L)'
;LSLRRQRQMCIRDRITVAALTAELNQTILNGRISKIAQPEADELLLTIKAPSGQYRLSLSASASLPYLYLTAQNKVSPMTAPNFCMVLRKHIANGRIISISQPGLERIIRITVEHLDEMGDLKKKNLIIELMGKYSNIIFCDENERIIDSIKRVPSQMSSVREVLPGREYFIPETQDKRNPLDCSYEQFCEKASSLPLPLAKALTSAFTGISGQVAAEICYRASLDADTPINTLEEDALLHLYHNFSWLMEDVGNANFKPCILYKGEEPAEYAAILPTRYEHTEGYHIEPADSISAVL
;
A
#
# COMPACT_ATOMS: atom_id res chain seq x y z
N LEU A 1 16.84 -7.63 -14.57
CA LEU A 1 15.73 -6.93 -15.26
C LEU A 1 14.36 -7.54 -14.89
N SER A 2 14.24 -8.88 -14.74
CA SER A 2 13.02 -9.57 -14.35
C SER A 2 12.57 -9.23 -12.91
N LEU A 3 13.49 -9.29 -11.95
CA LEU A 3 13.23 -8.97 -10.54
C LEU A 3 12.72 -7.54 -10.32
N ARG A 4 13.23 -6.56 -11.08
CA ARG A 4 12.73 -5.17 -11.02
C ARG A 4 11.29 -5.04 -11.53
N ARG A 5 10.91 -5.79 -12.57
CA ARG A 5 9.53 -5.83 -13.07
C ARG A 5 8.57 -6.50 -12.07
N GLN A 6 9.02 -7.55 -11.40
CA GLN A 6 8.23 -8.28 -10.41
C GLN A 6 7.99 -7.45 -9.14
N ARG A 7 9.03 -6.76 -8.61
CA ARG A 7 8.87 -5.78 -7.52
C ARG A 7 7.82 -4.71 -7.85
N GLN A 8 7.80 -4.22 -9.11
CA GLN A 8 6.77 -3.28 -9.56
C GLN A 8 5.34 -3.84 -9.48
N MET A 9 5.13 -5.14 -9.68
CA MET A 9 3.79 -5.75 -9.60
C MET A 9 3.31 -5.87 -8.15
N CYS A 10 4.18 -6.26 -7.22
CA CYS A 10 3.83 -6.46 -5.81
C CYS A 10 3.45 -5.18 -5.08
N ILE A 11 4.17 -4.08 -5.30
CA ILE A 11 3.87 -2.78 -4.67
C ILE A 11 2.58 -2.14 -5.23
N ARG A 12 2.10 -2.59 -6.38
CA ARG A 12 0.81 -2.17 -6.94
C ARG A 12 -0.39 -2.86 -6.28
N ASP A 13 -0.17 -3.95 -5.59
CA ASP A 13 -1.21 -4.65 -4.84
C ASP A 13 -1.50 -3.93 -3.52
N ARG A 14 -2.78 -3.62 -3.32
CA ARG A 14 -3.26 -2.87 -2.16
C ARG A 14 -3.17 -3.67 -0.87
N ILE A 15 -3.21 -4.99 -0.95
CA ILE A 15 -3.04 -5.89 0.20
C ILE A 15 -1.57 -5.92 0.64
N THR A 16 -0.63 -5.84 -0.29
CA THR A 16 0.79 -5.63 0.02
C THR A 16 0.99 -4.30 0.76
N VAL A 17 0.28 -3.24 0.38
CA VAL A 17 0.30 -1.96 1.11
C VAL A 17 -0.29 -2.11 2.52
N ALA A 18 -1.34 -2.92 2.70
CA ALA A 18 -1.88 -3.23 4.02
C ALA A 18 -0.87 -3.98 4.90
N ALA A 19 -0.17 -4.97 4.34
CA ALA A 19 0.88 -5.69 5.04
C ALA A 19 2.06 -4.78 5.43
N LEU A 20 2.49 -3.87 4.54
CA LEU A 20 3.48 -2.85 4.86
C LEU A 20 3.00 -1.93 5.99
N THR A 21 1.76 -1.48 5.95
CA THR A 21 1.17 -0.64 7.00
C THR A 21 1.19 -1.36 8.35
N ALA A 22 0.86 -2.65 8.38
CA ALA A 22 0.91 -3.48 9.59
C ALA A 22 2.35 -3.64 10.11
N GLU A 23 3.32 -3.95 9.24
CA GLU A 23 4.74 -4.06 9.60
C GLU A 23 5.28 -2.74 10.18
N LEU A 24 4.95 -1.61 9.57
CA LEU A 24 5.39 -0.31 10.05
C LEU A 24 4.79 0.03 11.42
N ASN A 25 3.52 -0.31 11.67
CA ASN A 25 2.90 -0.15 12.98
C ASN A 25 3.58 -1.00 14.06
N GLN A 26 4.03 -2.20 13.72
CA GLN A 26 4.74 -3.09 14.65
C GLN A 26 6.18 -2.64 14.93
N THR A 27 6.82 -1.96 13.99
CA THR A 27 8.25 -1.66 14.06
C THR A 27 8.57 -0.22 14.43
N ILE A 28 7.93 0.76 13.77
CA ILE A 28 8.32 2.18 13.87
C ILE A 28 7.27 3.08 14.53
N LEU A 29 6.08 2.57 14.87
CA LEU A 29 5.10 3.34 15.62
C LEU A 29 5.70 3.81 16.95
N ASN A 30 5.40 5.03 17.36
CA ASN A 30 6.00 5.73 18.50
C ASN A 30 7.51 6.03 18.38
N GLY A 31 8.14 5.68 17.27
CA GLY A 31 9.51 6.04 16.95
C GLY A 31 9.68 7.53 16.64
N ARG A 32 10.90 8.04 16.83
CA ARG A 32 11.29 9.43 16.49
C ARG A 32 12.10 9.46 15.21
N ILE A 33 11.77 10.41 14.33
CA ILE A 33 12.49 10.63 13.07
C ILE A 33 13.81 11.34 13.38
N SER A 34 14.91 10.58 13.47
CA SER A 34 16.23 11.13 13.84
C SER A 34 17.00 11.71 12.67
N LYS A 35 16.74 11.27 11.43
CA LYS A 35 17.37 11.79 10.23
C LYS A 35 16.42 11.74 9.04
N ILE A 36 16.45 12.79 8.22
CA ILE A 36 15.72 12.87 6.95
C ILE A 36 16.73 13.15 5.85
N ALA A 37 16.74 12.31 4.82
CA ALA A 37 17.59 12.44 3.66
C ALA A 37 16.77 12.26 2.38
N GLN A 38 17.20 12.91 1.31
CA GLN A 38 16.63 12.76 -0.03
C GLN A 38 17.77 12.41 -0.99
N PRO A 39 18.09 11.09 -1.13
CA PRO A 39 19.20 10.65 -1.96
C PRO A 39 19.03 10.98 -3.44
N GLU A 40 17.80 10.83 -3.95
CA GLU A 40 17.42 11.09 -5.32
C GLU A 40 16.26 12.08 -5.39
N ALA A 41 15.98 12.62 -6.58
CA ALA A 41 14.93 13.61 -6.78
C ALA A 41 13.54 13.17 -6.33
N ASP A 42 13.24 11.87 -6.42
CA ASP A 42 11.96 11.26 -6.11
C ASP A 42 12.03 10.21 -4.97
N GLU A 43 13.10 10.23 -4.18
CA GLU A 43 13.34 9.27 -3.10
C GLU A 43 13.63 9.94 -1.76
N LEU A 44 13.01 9.43 -0.68
CA LEU A 44 13.31 9.80 0.71
C LEU A 44 13.86 8.61 1.48
N LEU A 45 14.75 8.89 2.43
CA LEU A 45 15.25 7.95 3.42
C LEU A 45 15.09 8.54 4.82
N LEU A 46 14.22 7.95 5.62
CA LEU A 46 13.99 8.35 7.00
C LEU A 46 14.71 7.37 7.94
N THR A 47 15.50 7.89 8.87
CA THR A 47 16.06 7.10 9.96
C THR A 47 15.21 7.32 11.20
N ILE A 48 14.69 6.25 11.78
CA ILE A 48 13.72 6.28 12.87
C ILE A 48 14.29 5.49 14.06
N LYS A 49 14.30 6.13 15.23
CA LYS A 49 14.65 5.49 16.51
C LYS A 49 13.35 5.10 17.20
N ALA A 50 13.04 3.81 17.19
CA ALA A 50 11.90 3.22 17.88
C ALA A 50 12.34 2.50 19.17
N PRO A 51 11.40 2.15 20.06
CA PRO A 51 11.74 1.39 21.29
C PRO A 51 12.45 0.07 21.00
N SER A 52 12.12 -0.59 19.89
CA SER A 52 12.70 -1.87 19.45
C SER A 52 14.04 -1.74 18.72
N GLY A 53 14.48 -0.53 18.37
CA GLY A 53 15.74 -0.31 17.65
C GLY A 53 15.73 0.86 16.68
N GLN A 54 16.74 0.90 15.84
CA GLN A 54 16.87 1.89 14.78
C GLN A 54 16.53 1.29 13.44
N TYR A 55 15.60 1.94 12.73
CA TYR A 55 15.13 1.52 11.41
C TYR A 55 15.39 2.59 10.36
N ARG A 56 15.53 2.16 9.12
CA ARG A 56 15.53 3.03 7.94
C ARG A 56 14.33 2.71 7.07
N LEU A 57 13.52 3.73 6.80
CA LEU A 57 12.39 3.66 5.90
C LEU A 57 12.76 4.33 4.59
N SER A 58 12.82 3.55 3.51
CA SER A 58 13.07 4.03 2.16
C SER A 58 11.76 4.19 1.42
N LEU A 59 11.56 5.35 0.81
CA LEU A 59 10.34 5.72 0.09
C LEU A 59 10.72 6.26 -1.29
N SER A 60 10.04 5.79 -2.33
CA SER A 60 10.24 6.31 -3.69
C SER A 60 8.91 6.62 -4.37
N ALA A 61 8.83 7.82 -4.92
CA ALA A 61 7.76 8.24 -5.81
C ALA A 61 8.13 8.04 -7.29
N SER A 62 9.10 7.19 -7.62
CA SER A 62 9.50 6.92 -8.99
C SER A 62 8.31 6.49 -9.84
N ALA A 63 8.22 7.02 -11.06
CA ALA A 63 7.15 6.66 -12.00
C ALA A 63 7.22 5.19 -12.44
N SER A 64 8.43 4.65 -12.52
CA SER A 64 8.69 3.28 -12.96
C SER A 64 8.72 2.27 -11.82
N LEU A 65 9.19 2.68 -10.65
CA LEU A 65 9.39 1.80 -9.50
C LEU A 65 9.08 2.54 -8.20
N PRO A 66 7.80 2.83 -7.90
CA PRO A 66 7.43 3.36 -6.59
C PRO A 66 7.55 2.26 -5.54
N TYR A 67 8.08 2.61 -4.37
CA TYR A 67 8.22 1.68 -3.26
C TYR A 67 8.19 2.36 -1.90
N LEU A 68 7.95 1.55 -0.89
CA LEU A 68 8.11 1.87 0.52
C LEU A 68 8.47 0.57 1.24
N TYR A 69 9.60 0.53 1.94
CA TYR A 69 10.01 -0.62 2.75
C TYR A 69 11.07 -0.25 3.77
N LEU A 70 11.19 -1.08 4.80
CA LEU A 70 12.29 -0.99 5.76
C LEU A 70 13.57 -1.60 5.16
N THR A 71 14.71 -0.94 5.35
CA THR A 71 15.99 -1.36 4.78
C THR A 71 17.15 -1.19 5.76
N ALA A 72 18.12 -2.09 5.68
CA ALA A 72 19.41 -1.92 6.35
C ALA A 72 20.35 -1.00 5.56
N GLN A 73 20.09 -0.80 4.27
CA GLN A 73 20.97 -0.03 3.40
C GLN A 73 20.94 1.46 3.73
N ASN A 74 22.10 2.10 3.61
CA ASN A 74 22.22 3.55 3.64
C ASN A 74 22.58 4.04 2.24
N LYS A 75 21.95 5.14 1.82
CA LYS A 75 22.27 5.78 0.53
C LYS A 75 23.01 7.09 0.76
N VAL A 76 23.95 7.37 -0.12
CA VAL A 76 24.68 8.64 -0.12
C VAL A 76 23.69 9.75 -0.51
N SER A 77 23.67 10.81 0.27
CA SER A 77 22.85 11.99 0.00
C SER A 77 23.66 13.05 -0.72
N PRO A 78 23.05 13.89 -1.56
CA PRO A 78 23.71 15.02 -2.18
C PRO A 78 24.23 15.98 -1.11
N MET A 79 25.31 16.72 -1.42
CA MET A 79 25.92 17.70 -0.49
C MET A 79 24.92 18.79 -0.09
N THR A 80 24.09 19.23 -1.03
CA THR A 80 23.00 20.18 -0.77
C THR A 80 21.67 19.43 -0.76
N ALA A 81 20.97 19.50 0.36
CA ALA A 81 19.66 18.84 0.48
C ALA A 81 18.61 19.54 -0.40
N PRO A 82 17.80 18.79 -1.15
CA PRO A 82 16.69 19.35 -1.92
C PRO A 82 15.66 20.07 -1.03
N ASN A 83 14.92 21.00 -1.63
CA ASN A 83 13.97 21.86 -0.90
C ASN A 83 12.95 21.05 -0.10
N PHE A 84 12.36 20.02 -0.68
CA PHE A 84 11.38 19.17 0.01
C PHE A 84 11.97 18.50 1.27
N CYS A 85 13.21 18.02 1.19
CA CYS A 85 13.94 17.49 2.34
C CYS A 85 14.12 18.55 3.44
N MET A 86 14.45 19.79 3.07
CA MET A 86 14.61 20.89 4.02
C MET A 86 13.28 21.26 4.70
N VAL A 87 12.19 21.28 3.95
CA VAL A 87 10.84 21.49 4.50
C VAL A 87 10.49 20.39 5.53
N LEU A 88 10.74 19.14 5.21
CA LEU A 88 10.51 18.03 6.15
C LEU A 88 11.38 18.16 7.40
N ARG A 89 12.67 18.49 7.24
CA ARG A 89 13.59 18.69 8.38
C ARG A 89 13.11 19.81 9.29
N LYS A 90 12.65 20.92 8.74
CA LYS A 90 12.12 22.05 9.51
C LYS A 90 10.92 21.65 10.37
N HIS A 91 10.03 20.80 9.84
CA HIS A 91 8.72 20.56 10.46
C HIS A 91 8.63 19.26 11.27
N ILE A 92 9.36 18.20 10.89
CA ILE A 92 9.20 16.87 11.52
C ILE A 92 10.50 16.21 11.97
N ALA A 93 11.64 16.91 11.91
CA ALA A 93 12.86 16.39 12.53
C ALA A 93 12.65 16.20 14.05
N ASN A 94 13.05 15.06 14.59
CA ASN A 94 12.84 14.62 15.97
C ASN A 94 11.36 14.42 16.36
N GLY A 95 10.42 14.58 15.42
CA GLY A 95 9.01 14.30 15.62
C GLY A 95 8.74 12.82 15.91
N ARG A 96 7.67 12.55 16.64
CA ARG A 96 7.22 11.19 17.00
C ARG A 96 6.16 10.72 16.03
N ILE A 97 6.29 9.52 15.50
CA ILE A 97 5.27 8.86 14.68
C ILE A 97 4.16 8.38 15.60
N ILE A 98 2.96 8.92 15.45
CA ILE A 98 1.81 8.61 16.32
C ILE A 98 0.73 7.78 15.64
N SER A 99 0.74 7.71 14.30
CA SER A 99 -0.21 6.89 13.54
C SER A 99 0.39 6.52 12.19
N ILE A 100 0.10 5.31 11.75
CA ILE A 100 0.40 4.83 10.39
C ILE A 100 -0.86 4.11 9.90
N SER A 101 -1.42 4.57 8.79
CA SER A 101 -2.69 4.05 8.27
C SER A 101 -2.71 3.95 6.76
N GLN A 102 -3.56 3.07 6.25
CA GLN A 102 -3.92 2.93 4.84
C GLN A 102 -5.40 3.29 4.69
N PRO A 103 -5.76 4.41 4.06
CA PRO A 103 -7.16 4.76 3.84
C PRO A 103 -7.85 3.76 2.90
N GLY A 104 -8.93 3.12 3.34
CA GLY A 104 -9.87 2.35 2.52
C GLY A 104 -9.26 1.29 1.59
N LEU A 105 -8.16 0.64 1.95
CA LEU A 105 -7.37 -0.23 1.06
C LEU A 105 -6.90 0.47 -0.23
N GLU A 106 -6.65 1.77 -0.18
CA GLU A 106 -6.02 2.47 -1.30
C GLU A 106 -4.49 2.24 -1.32
N ARG A 107 -3.84 2.58 -2.44
CA ARG A 107 -2.37 2.51 -2.55
C ARG A 107 -1.71 3.73 -1.93
N ILE A 108 -2.12 4.04 -0.71
CA ILE A 108 -1.73 5.21 0.04
C ILE A 108 -1.37 4.79 1.46
N ILE A 109 -0.22 5.25 1.95
CA ILE A 109 0.15 5.15 3.36
C ILE A 109 0.25 6.56 3.92
N ARG A 110 -0.41 6.78 5.05
CA ARG A 110 -0.36 8.03 5.80
C ARG A 110 0.42 7.81 7.08
N ILE A 111 1.46 8.61 7.29
CA ILE A 111 2.26 8.62 8.52
C ILE A 111 2.02 9.96 9.20
N THR A 112 1.37 9.93 10.37
CA THR A 112 1.14 11.14 11.18
C THR A 112 2.27 11.30 12.19
N VAL A 113 2.89 12.48 12.17
CA VAL A 113 4.01 12.85 13.03
C VAL A 113 3.59 14.00 13.93
N GLU A 114 3.81 13.80 15.22
CA GLU A 114 3.64 14.82 16.27
C GLU A 114 4.99 15.50 16.54
N HIS A 115 5.00 16.82 16.57
CA HIS A 115 6.21 17.61 16.82
C HIS A 115 5.85 18.91 17.56
N LEU A 116 6.82 19.51 18.22
CA LEU A 116 6.71 20.86 18.77
C LEU A 116 7.03 21.89 17.68
N ASP A 117 6.19 22.90 17.55
CA ASP A 117 6.46 24.03 16.67
C ASP A 117 7.47 25.01 17.30
N GLU A 118 7.75 26.12 16.62
CA GLU A 118 8.71 27.14 17.07
C GLU A 118 8.25 27.85 18.37
N MET A 119 6.95 27.80 18.69
CA MET A 119 6.36 28.36 19.91
C MET A 119 6.26 27.34 21.05
N GLY A 120 6.61 26.07 20.78
CA GLY A 120 6.51 24.97 21.73
C GLY A 120 5.14 24.30 21.77
N ASP A 121 4.23 24.64 20.86
CA ASP A 121 2.94 24.00 20.72
C ASP A 121 3.04 22.64 20.02
N LEU A 122 2.28 21.67 20.53
CA LEU A 122 2.22 20.36 19.95
C LEU A 122 1.38 20.37 18.68
N LYS A 123 1.98 20.08 17.54
CA LYS A 123 1.34 20.04 16.21
C LYS A 123 1.45 18.67 15.59
N LYS A 124 0.48 18.35 14.72
CA LYS A 124 0.48 17.12 13.92
C LYS A 124 0.68 17.46 12.45
N LYS A 125 1.46 16.63 11.76
CA LYS A 125 1.68 16.71 10.32
C LYS A 125 1.52 15.34 9.71
N ASN A 126 1.08 15.30 8.46
CA ASN A 126 0.85 14.07 7.71
C ASN A 126 1.85 13.95 6.56
N LEU A 127 2.63 12.88 6.56
CA LEU A 127 3.41 12.46 5.40
C LEU A 127 2.59 11.38 4.67
N ILE A 128 2.21 11.66 3.43
CA ILE A 128 1.31 10.83 2.63
C ILE A 128 2.09 10.28 1.46
N ILE A 129 2.14 8.96 1.34
CA ILE A 129 2.86 8.24 0.31
C ILE A 129 1.86 7.58 -0.62
N GLU A 130 1.83 8.00 -1.88
CA GLU A 130 0.97 7.45 -2.92
C GLU A 130 1.79 6.56 -3.86
N LEU A 131 1.42 5.29 -3.96
CA LEU A 131 2.10 4.27 -4.75
C LEU A 131 1.30 3.94 -6.01
N MET A 132 1.19 4.89 -6.94
CA MET A 132 0.29 4.86 -8.09
C MET A 132 1.03 4.88 -9.45
N GLY A 133 2.20 4.24 -9.55
CA GLY A 133 3.03 4.23 -10.76
C GLY A 133 3.44 5.64 -11.15
N LYS A 134 3.14 6.07 -12.38
CA LYS A 134 3.49 7.41 -12.86
C LYS A 134 2.90 8.56 -12.03
N TYR A 135 1.82 8.30 -11.30
CA TYR A 135 1.16 9.26 -10.42
C TYR A 135 1.62 9.18 -8.96
N SER A 136 2.62 8.33 -8.68
CA SER A 136 3.19 8.22 -7.33
C SER A 136 3.76 9.55 -6.86
N ASN A 137 3.53 9.85 -5.57
CA ASN A 137 3.98 11.09 -4.95
C ASN A 137 4.25 10.88 -3.45
N ILE A 138 5.01 11.79 -2.86
CA ILE A 138 5.17 11.92 -1.42
C ILE A 138 4.74 13.34 -1.08
N ILE A 139 3.64 13.47 -0.34
CA ILE A 139 2.95 14.73 -0.06
C ILE A 139 3.02 15.00 1.43
N PHE A 140 3.32 16.23 1.80
CA PHE A 140 3.40 16.66 3.18
C PHE A 140 2.32 17.68 3.49
N CYS A 141 1.45 17.35 4.46
CA CYS A 141 0.28 18.14 4.82
C CYS A 141 0.31 18.54 6.30
N ASP A 142 -0.41 19.60 6.62
CA ASP A 142 -0.75 19.96 8.00
C ASP A 142 -1.91 19.09 8.55
N GLU A 143 -2.33 19.39 9.77
CA GLU A 143 -3.43 18.69 10.45
C GLU A 143 -4.81 18.92 9.81
N ASN A 144 -4.96 19.96 8.98
CA ASN A 144 -6.19 20.33 8.26
C ASN A 144 -6.15 19.85 6.79
N GLU A 145 -5.33 18.86 6.45
CA GLU A 145 -5.16 18.34 5.09
C GLU A 145 -4.66 19.37 4.06
N ARG A 146 -4.10 20.51 4.52
CA ARG A 146 -3.53 21.49 3.62
C ARG A 146 -2.11 21.12 3.26
N ILE A 147 -1.80 21.06 1.97
CA ILE A 147 -0.48 20.69 1.45
C ILE A 147 0.53 21.77 1.82
N ILE A 148 1.58 21.38 2.54
CA ILE A 148 2.74 22.22 2.84
C ILE A 148 3.73 22.16 1.69
N ASP A 149 4.07 20.96 1.23
CA ASP A 149 4.89 20.71 0.03
C ASP A 149 4.73 19.26 -0.44
N SER A 150 5.34 18.92 -1.56
CA SER A 150 5.39 17.56 -2.10
C SER A 150 6.69 17.31 -2.84
N ILE A 151 7.10 16.03 -2.94
CA ILE A 151 8.31 15.66 -3.69
C ILE A 151 8.14 15.91 -5.19
N LYS A 152 6.88 15.79 -5.69
CA LYS A 152 6.47 16.15 -7.04
C LYS A 152 5.34 17.15 -6.98
N ARG A 153 5.55 18.35 -7.50
CA ARG A 153 4.49 19.35 -7.63
C ARG A 153 3.69 19.09 -8.92
N VAL A 154 2.38 19.03 -8.79
CA VAL A 154 1.45 18.73 -9.90
C VAL A 154 0.51 19.91 -10.10
N PRO A 155 0.79 20.82 -11.04
CA PRO A 155 -0.11 21.93 -11.36
C PRO A 155 -1.29 21.45 -12.24
N SER A 156 -2.29 22.31 -12.42
CA SER A 156 -3.51 22.02 -13.20
C SER A 156 -3.23 21.60 -14.66
N GLN A 157 -2.14 22.06 -15.25
CA GLN A 157 -1.72 21.65 -16.60
C GLN A 157 -1.29 20.18 -16.68
N MET A 158 -0.87 19.58 -15.57
CA MET A 158 -0.40 18.18 -15.50
C MET A 158 -1.47 17.19 -15.04
N SER A 159 -2.54 17.67 -14.40
CA SER A 159 -3.61 16.82 -13.91
C SER A 159 -4.95 17.54 -13.95
N SER A 160 -5.94 16.90 -14.58
CA SER A 160 -7.33 17.37 -14.59
C SER A 160 -8.10 16.96 -13.31
N VAL A 161 -7.52 16.07 -12.48
CA VAL A 161 -8.22 15.49 -11.32
C VAL A 161 -7.98 16.32 -10.08
N ARG A 162 -6.72 16.68 -9.81
CA ARG A 162 -6.34 17.50 -8.66
C ARG A 162 -4.98 18.15 -8.87
N GLU A 163 -4.79 19.29 -8.23
CA GLU A 163 -3.49 19.92 -8.09
C GLU A 163 -2.79 19.42 -6.81
N VAL A 164 -1.48 19.24 -6.88
CA VAL A 164 -0.63 18.95 -5.71
C VAL A 164 0.41 20.08 -5.59
N LEU A 165 -0.01 21.16 -4.96
CA LEU A 165 0.78 22.38 -4.77
C LEU A 165 0.64 22.89 -3.33
N PRO A 166 1.64 23.60 -2.80
CA PRO A 166 1.55 24.26 -1.50
C PRO A 166 0.30 25.13 -1.36
N GLY A 167 -0.41 24.99 -0.22
CA GLY A 167 -1.63 25.73 0.09
C GLY A 167 -2.91 25.11 -0.46
N ARG A 168 -2.84 24.11 -1.34
CA ARG A 168 -4.03 23.35 -1.79
C ARG A 168 -4.44 22.32 -0.73
N GLU A 169 -5.72 21.95 -0.76
CA GLU A 169 -6.26 20.88 0.06
C GLU A 169 -5.90 19.52 -0.54
N TYR A 170 -5.44 18.59 0.31
CA TYR A 170 -5.24 17.21 -0.08
C TYR A 170 -6.55 16.43 0.01
N PHE A 171 -6.86 15.68 -1.02
CA PHE A 171 -7.96 14.70 -1.02
C PHE A 171 -7.59 13.49 -1.88
N ILE A 172 -8.21 12.36 -1.58
CA ILE A 172 -8.10 11.13 -2.38
C ILE A 172 -9.20 11.19 -3.43
N PRO A 173 -8.86 11.23 -4.74
CA PRO A 173 -9.89 11.27 -5.77
C PRO A 173 -10.71 9.97 -5.80
N GLU A 174 -12.02 10.08 -5.74
CA GLU A 174 -12.93 8.97 -5.99
C GLU A 174 -12.98 8.70 -7.50
N THR A 175 -12.16 7.77 -7.97
CA THR A 175 -12.04 7.48 -9.41
C THR A 175 -12.89 6.30 -9.86
N GLN A 176 -13.43 5.50 -8.94
CA GLN A 176 -14.19 4.28 -9.25
C GLN A 176 -15.25 4.04 -8.19
N ASP A 177 -16.45 3.64 -8.62
CA ASP A 177 -17.54 3.18 -7.74
C ASP A 177 -17.26 1.73 -7.26
N LYS A 178 -16.22 1.58 -6.43
CA LYS A 178 -15.85 0.31 -5.80
C LYS A 178 -16.12 0.39 -4.30
N ARG A 179 -16.60 -0.74 -3.75
CA ARG A 179 -16.84 -0.87 -2.33
C ARG A 179 -15.57 -1.25 -1.57
N ASN A 180 -15.44 -0.75 -0.34
CA ASN A 180 -14.42 -1.24 0.59
C ASN A 180 -14.78 -2.69 1.00
N PRO A 181 -13.88 -3.69 0.76
CA PRO A 181 -14.18 -5.09 1.05
C PRO A 181 -14.07 -5.44 2.54
N LEU A 182 -13.43 -4.59 3.37
CA LEU A 182 -13.20 -4.85 4.80
C LEU A 182 -14.48 -4.70 5.65
N ASP A 183 -15.49 -4.00 5.11
CA ASP A 183 -16.78 -3.79 5.76
C ASP A 183 -17.89 -4.03 4.73
N CYS A 184 -18.17 -5.30 4.44
CA CYS A 184 -19.09 -5.71 3.40
C CYS A 184 -19.97 -6.87 3.87
N SER A 185 -21.27 -6.62 4.02
CA SER A 185 -22.24 -7.69 4.31
C SER A 185 -22.50 -8.57 3.08
N TYR A 186 -23.13 -9.72 3.29
CA TYR A 186 -23.50 -10.62 2.18
C TYR A 186 -24.41 -9.95 1.17
N GLU A 187 -25.43 -9.21 1.61
CA GLU A 187 -26.35 -8.49 0.73
C GLU A 187 -25.61 -7.46 -0.14
N GLN A 188 -24.69 -6.74 0.46
CA GLN A 188 -23.86 -5.72 -0.21
C GLN A 188 -22.86 -6.36 -1.18
N PHE A 189 -22.34 -7.54 -0.84
CA PHE A 189 -21.51 -8.33 -1.72
C PHE A 189 -22.29 -8.75 -2.97
N CYS A 190 -23.48 -9.33 -2.79
CA CYS A 190 -24.35 -9.75 -3.88
C CYS A 190 -24.73 -8.58 -4.78
N GLU A 191 -25.16 -7.45 -4.20
CA GLU A 191 -25.53 -6.25 -4.95
C GLU A 191 -24.39 -5.76 -5.86
N LYS A 192 -23.17 -5.68 -5.32
CA LYS A 192 -22.01 -5.14 -6.07
C LYS A 192 -21.39 -6.15 -7.02
N ALA A 193 -21.20 -7.39 -6.60
CA ALA A 193 -20.50 -8.40 -7.40
C ALA A 193 -21.38 -8.97 -8.53
N SER A 194 -22.70 -9.11 -8.30
CA SER A 194 -23.63 -9.70 -9.28
C SER A 194 -24.31 -8.68 -10.19
N SER A 195 -23.93 -7.40 -10.11
CA SER A 195 -24.54 -6.34 -10.91
C SER A 195 -24.37 -6.52 -12.43
N LEU A 196 -23.32 -7.23 -12.86
CA LEU A 196 -23.02 -7.51 -14.26
C LEU A 196 -22.68 -9.00 -14.44
N PRO A 197 -23.01 -9.60 -15.61
CA PRO A 197 -22.69 -10.99 -15.93
C PRO A 197 -21.21 -11.15 -16.31
N LEU A 198 -20.32 -10.93 -15.32
CA LEU A 198 -18.89 -11.03 -15.50
C LEU A 198 -18.34 -12.36 -14.97
N PRO A 199 -17.19 -12.85 -15.47
CA PRO A 199 -16.43 -13.91 -14.83
C PRO A 199 -16.14 -13.56 -13.36
N LEU A 200 -16.15 -14.56 -12.46
CA LEU A 200 -16.02 -14.38 -11.00
C LEU A 200 -14.83 -13.48 -10.62
N ALA A 201 -13.64 -13.78 -11.13
CA ALA A 201 -12.46 -12.98 -10.81
C ALA A 201 -12.62 -11.52 -11.27
N LYS A 202 -13.26 -11.28 -12.42
CA LYS A 202 -13.51 -9.94 -12.94
C LYS A 202 -14.61 -9.23 -12.18
N ALA A 203 -15.65 -9.93 -11.75
CA ALA A 203 -16.71 -9.39 -10.90
C ALA A 203 -16.13 -8.87 -9.58
N LEU A 204 -15.32 -9.68 -8.89
CA LEU A 204 -14.67 -9.30 -7.64
C LEU A 204 -13.72 -8.10 -7.82
N THR A 205 -12.87 -8.10 -8.84
CA THR A 205 -11.94 -6.99 -9.09
C THR A 205 -12.64 -5.69 -9.48
N SER A 206 -13.80 -5.76 -10.10
CA SER A 206 -14.60 -4.58 -10.51
C SER A 206 -15.43 -4.02 -9.36
N ALA A 207 -15.94 -4.88 -8.48
CA ALA A 207 -16.83 -4.52 -7.38
C ALA A 207 -16.10 -3.93 -6.17
N PHE A 208 -14.88 -4.42 -5.86
CA PHE A 208 -14.21 -4.12 -4.59
C PHE A 208 -12.86 -3.42 -4.76
N THR A 209 -12.64 -2.42 -3.91
CA THR A 209 -11.33 -1.77 -3.79
C THR A 209 -10.31 -2.75 -3.21
N GLY A 210 -9.10 -2.78 -3.72
CA GLY A 210 -8.04 -3.61 -3.17
C GLY A 210 -7.97 -5.03 -3.70
N ILE A 211 -9.00 -5.56 -4.32
CA ILE A 211 -9.00 -6.90 -4.90
C ILE A 211 -8.30 -6.86 -6.26
N SER A 212 -7.10 -7.41 -6.33
CA SER A 212 -6.37 -7.63 -7.59
C SER A 212 -6.85 -8.92 -8.29
N GLY A 213 -6.49 -9.10 -9.56
CA GLY A 213 -6.80 -10.34 -10.27
C GLY A 213 -6.24 -11.59 -9.59
N GLN A 214 -5.07 -11.49 -8.97
CA GLN A 214 -4.43 -12.57 -8.23
C GLN A 214 -5.23 -12.93 -6.96
N VAL A 215 -5.64 -11.91 -6.20
CA VAL A 215 -6.46 -12.08 -5.00
C VAL A 215 -7.84 -12.65 -5.35
N ALA A 216 -8.47 -12.16 -6.42
CA ALA A 216 -9.73 -12.67 -6.90
C ALA A 216 -9.64 -14.14 -7.32
N ALA A 217 -8.60 -14.52 -8.05
CA ALA A 217 -8.35 -15.91 -8.44
C ALA A 217 -8.09 -16.81 -7.21
N GLU A 218 -7.39 -16.30 -6.20
CA GLU A 218 -7.17 -17.02 -4.94
C GLU A 218 -8.49 -17.24 -4.17
N ILE A 219 -9.37 -16.22 -4.11
CA ILE A 219 -10.70 -16.35 -3.48
C ILE A 219 -11.52 -17.42 -4.21
N CYS A 220 -11.56 -17.38 -5.55
CA CYS A 220 -12.27 -18.40 -6.35
C CYS A 220 -11.71 -19.80 -6.11
N TYR A 221 -10.39 -19.94 -6.08
CA TYR A 221 -9.72 -21.22 -5.82
C TYR A 221 -10.08 -21.79 -4.43
N ARG A 222 -10.03 -20.97 -3.39
CA ARG A 222 -10.41 -21.36 -2.02
C ARG A 222 -11.88 -21.77 -1.92
N ALA A 223 -12.73 -21.13 -2.73
CA ALA A 223 -14.15 -21.51 -2.85
C ALA A 223 -14.39 -22.72 -3.77
N SER A 224 -13.34 -23.32 -4.34
CA SER A 224 -13.46 -24.42 -5.31
C SER A 224 -14.32 -24.07 -6.53
N LEU A 225 -14.27 -22.81 -6.95
CA LEU A 225 -14.98 -22.27 -8.11
C LEU A 225 -14.00 -21.89 -9.22
N ASP A 226 -14.41 -22.11 -10.46
CA ASP A 226 -13.64 -21.62 -11.62
C ASP A 226 -13.78 -20.11 -11.74
N ALA A 227 -12.64 -19.41 -11.75
CA ALA A 227 -12.56 -17.95 -11.84
C ALA A 227 -13.20 -17.34 -13.11
N ASP A 228 -13.31 -18.14 -14.17
CA ASP A 228 -13.90 -17.75 -15.45
C ASP A 228 -15.43 -18.01 -15.52
N THR A 229 -16.01 -18.69 -14.53
CA THR A 229 -17.47 -18.89 -14.44
C THR A 229 -18.19 -17.54 -14.31
N PRO A 230 -19.24 -17.26 -15.11
CA PRO A 230 -20.04 -16.05 -14.96
C PRO A 230 -20.77 -16.04 -13.61
N ILE A 231 -20.64 -14.96 -12.84
CA ILE A 231 -21.20 -14.86 -11.49
C ILE A 231 -22.71 -15.03 -11.43
N ASN A 232 -23.42 -14.60 -12.44
CA ASN A 232 -24.88 -14.70 -12.53
C ASN A 232 -25.40 -16.12 -12.81
N THR A 233 -24.51 -17.08 -13.04
CA THR A 233 -24.85 -18.50 -13.21
C THR A 233 -24.71 -19.31 -11.93
N LEU A 234 -24.18 -18.69 -10.86
CA LEU A 234 -24.03 -19.37 -9.57
C LEU A 234 -25.39 -19.51 -8.88
N GLU A 235 -25.60 -20.69 -8.29
CA GLU A 235 -26.68 -20.91 -7.32
C GLU A 235 -26.37 -20.19 -6.00
N GLU A 236 -27.40 -19.94 -5.21
CA GLU A 236 -27.31 -19.18 -3.95
C GLU A 236 -26.28 -19.77 -2.97
N ASP A 237 -26.22 -21.08 -2.83
CA ASP A 237 -25.25 -21.75 -1.96
C ASP A 237 -23.81 -21.57 -2.42
N ALA A 238 -23.58 -21.61 -3.73
CA ALA A 238 -22.24 -21.36 -4.31
C ALA A 238 -21.81 -19.89 -4.13
N LEU A 239 -22.75 -18.96 -4.29
CA LEU A 239 -22.51 -17.54 -4.08
C LEU A 239 -22.22 -17.23 -2.60
N LEU A 240 -22.96 -17.85 -1.68
CA LEU A 240 -22.72 -17.73 -0.24
C LEU A 240 -21.35 -18.31 0.14
N HIS A 241 -20.97 -19.45 -0.45
CA HIS A 241 -19.65 -20.06 -0.22
C HIS A 241 -18.53 -19.17 -0.75
N LEU A 242 -18.70 -18.55 -1.90
CA LEU A 242 -17.76 -17.55 -2.44
C LEU A 242 -17.62 -16.36 -1.49
N TYR A 243 -18.75 -15.84 -0.97
CA TYR A 243 -18.73 -14.74 -0.01
C TYR A 243 -18.00 -15.10 1.28
N HIS A 244 -18.20 -16.31 1.83
CA HIS A 244 -17.47 -16.72 3.03
C HIS A 244 -15.94 -16.72 2.82
N ASN A 245 -15.46 -17.26 1.68
CA ASN A 245 -14.04 -17.26 1.37
C ASN A 245 -13.49 -15.83 1.14
N PHE A 246 -14.27 -14.96 0.51
CA PHE A 246 -13.97 -13.55 0.40
C PHE A 246 -13.90 -12.88 1.78
N SER A 247 -14.89 -13.08 2.64
CA SER A 247 -14.99 -12.48 3.96
C SER A 247 -13.84 -12.93 4.87
N TRP A 248 -13.51 -14.22 4.92
CA TRP A 248 -12.39 -14.74 5.71
C TRP A 248 -11.06 -14.16 5.28
N LEU A 249 -10.82 -14.02 3.97
CA LEU A 249 -9.59 -13.40 3.48
C LEU A 249 -9.53 -11.91 3.85
N MET A 250 -10.65 -11.19 3.78
CA MET A 250 -10.73 -9.79 4.18
C MET A 250 -10.60 -9.60 5.70
N GLU A 251 -11.09 -10.56 6.50
CA GLU A 251 -10.88 -10.59 7.94
C GLU A 251 -9.39 -10.77 8.29
N ASP A 252 -8.67 -11.68 7.60
CA ASP A 252 -7.22 -11.83 7.74
C ASP A 252 -6.49 -10.51 7.44
N VAL A 253 -6.88 -9.81 6.36
CA VAL A 253 -6.32 -8.50 6.01
C VAL A 253 -6.60 -7.45 7.10
N GLY A 254 -7.85 -7.39 7.58
CA GLY A 254 -8.28 -6.45 8.62
C GLY A 254 -7.58 -6.69 9.96
N ASN A 255 -7.32 -7.95 10.29
CA ASN A 255 -6.61 -8.38 11.51
C ASN A 255 -5.08 -8.38 11.36
N ALA A 256 -4.55 -7.90 10.22
CA ALA A 256 -3.13 -7.90 9.91
C ALA A 256 -2.47 -9.30 9.98
N ASN A 257 -3.22 -10.35 9.63
CA ASN A 257 -2.76 -11.73 9.59
C ASN A 257 -2.15 -12.04 8.21
N PHE A 258 -1.00 -11.44 7.92
CA PHE A 258 -0.28 -11.62 6.66
C PHE A 258 0.71 -12.76 6.72
N LYS A 259 0.94 -13.39 5.55
CA LYS A 259 1.95 -14.43 5.32
C LYS A 259 2.80 -14.06 4.11
N PRO A 260 3.75 -13.13 4.28
CA PRO A 260 4.63 -12.70 3.19
C PRO A 260 5.39 -13.88 2.60
N CYS A 261 5.44 -13.95 1.28
CA CYS A 261 6.13 -15.05 0.59
C CYS A 261 6.57 -14.65 -0.81
N ILE A 262 7.47 -15.46 -1.36
CA ILE A 262 7.89 -15.39 -2.75
C ILE A 262 7.41 -16.67 -3.44
N LEU A 263 6.70 -16.52 -4.55
CA LEU A 263 6.32 -17.62 -5.44
C LEU A 263 7.42 -17.78 -6.51
N TYR A 264 7.97 -18.95 -6.58
CA TYR A 264 8.93 -19.33 -7.61
C TYR A 264 8.29 -20.21 -8.67
N LYS A 265 8.76 -20.05 -9.93
CA LYS A 265 8.51 -20.96 -11.02
C LYS A 265 9.85 -21.58 -11.42
N GLY A 266 10.07 -22.85 -11.09
CA GLY A 266 11.40 -23.43 -11.08
C GLY A 266 12.31 -22.69 -10.08
N GLU A 267 13.43 -22.17 -10.54
CA GLU A 267 14.38 -21.38 -9.72
C GLU A 267 14.17 -19.86 -9.85
N GLU A 268 13.25 -19.41 -10.70
CA GLU A 268 13.01 -17.99 -10.92
C GLU A 268 11.87 -17.46 -10.05
N PRO A 269 12.04 -16.31 -9.34
CA PRO A 269 10.97 -15.67 -8.61
C PRO A 269 9.92 -15.14 -9.59
N ALA A 270 8.70 -15.66 -9.48
CA ALA A 270 7.58 -15.32 -10.36
C ALA A 270 6.71 -14.20 -9.77
N GLU A 271 6.47 -14.22 -8.46
CA GLU A 271 5.57 -13.27 -7.79
C GLU A 271 5.96 -13.09 -6.32
N TYR A 272 5.60 -11.94 -5.75
CA TYR A 272 5.67 -11.64 -4.31
C TYR A 272 4.26 -11.42 -3.80
N ALA A 273 3.94 -12.00 -2.66
CA ALA A 273 2.60 -11.90 -2.09
C ALA A 273 2.62 -11.62 -0.58
N ALA A 274 1.63 -10.88 -0.11
CA ALA A 274 1.37 -10.68 1.32
C ALA A 274 0.44 -11.77 1.89
N ILE A 275 -0.28 -12.46 1.02
CA ILE A 275 -1.19 -13.58 1.32
C ILE A 275 -0.65 -14.82 0.63
N LEU A 276 -0.72 -15.95 1.35
CA LEU A 276 -0.29 -17.24 0.79
C LEU A 276 -1.14 -17.60 -0.43
N PRO A 277 -0.53 -17.74 -1.63
CA PRO A 277 -1.25 -18.12 -2.85
C PRO A 277 -1.44 -19.64 -2.91
N THR A 278 -2.40 -20.15 -2.14
CA THR A 278 -2.63 -21.60 -1.92
C THR A 278 -2.92 -22.37 -3.22
N ARG A 279 -3.42 -21.68 -4.24
CA ARG A 279 -3.65 -22.26 -5.58
C ARG A 279 -2.39 -22.81 -6.24
N TYR A 280 -1.20 -22.43 -5.78
CA TYR A 280 0.07 -22.91 -6.32
C TYR A 280 0.73 -23.99 -5.45
N GLU A 281 0.20 -24.33 -4.26
CA GLU A 281 0.81 -25.30 -3.35
C GLU A 281 1.00 -26.69 -3.97
N HIS A 282 0.11 -27.08 -4.90
CA HIS A 282 0.14 -28.37 -5.58
C HIS A 282 0.36 -28.23 -7.09
N THR A 283 0.77 -27.07 -7.58
CA THR A 283 1.01 -26.83 -9.01
C THR A 283 2.44 -27.23 -9.36
N GLU A 284 2.60 -28.16 -10.29
CA GLU A 284 3.91 -28.61 -10.74
C GLU A 284 4.76 -27.45 -11.26
N GLY A 285 6.02 -27.44 -10.88
CA GLY A 285 6.99 -26.40 -11.26
C GLY A 285 6.88 -25.10 -10.45
N TYR A 286 5.99 -25.01 -9.47
CA TYR A 286 5.91 -23.89 -8.55
C TYR A 286 6.25 -24.30 -7.12
N HIS A 287 6.90 -23.38 -6.37
CA HIS A 287 7.08 -23.52 -4.93
C HIS A 287 6.95 -22.14 -4.25
N ILE A 288 6.56 -22.15 -2.99
CA ILE A 288 6.33 -20.95 -2.19
C ILE A 288 7.39 -20.91 -1.10
N GLU A 289 8.12 -19.80 -1.02
CA GLU A 289 9.12 -19.55 0.02
C GLU A 289 8.57 -18.49 0.98
N PRO A 290 8.30 -18.85 2.26
CA PRO A 290 7.88 -17.89 3.27
C PRO A 290 8.97 -16.86 3.57
N ALA A 291 8.57 -15.66 3.93
CA ALA A 291 9.48 -14.60 4.36
C ALA A 291 9.09 -14.04 5.73
N ASP A 292 10.06 -13.55 6.47
CA ASP A 292 9.86 -13.02 7.83
C ASP A 292 9.08 -11.71 7.85
N SER A 293 9.13 -10.95 6.77
CA SER A 293 8.46 -9.66 6.64
C SER A 293 8.13 -9.30 5.21
N ILE A 294 7.17 -8.39 5.02
CA ILE A 294 6.85 -7.90 3.66
C ILE A 294 7.98 -7.01 3.11
N SER A 295 8.70 -6.27 3.95
CA SER A 295 9.89 -5.51 3.52
C SER A 295 11.02 -6.41 2.99
N ALA A 296 11.12 -7.64 3.48
CA ALA A 296 12.15 -8.59 3.05
C ALA A 296 11.90 -9.11 1.62
N VAL A 297 10.64 -9.18 1.17
CA VAL A 297 10.28 -9.64 -0.18
C VAL A 297 10.27 -8.52 -1.23
N LEU A 298 10.29 -7.25 -0.79
CA LEU A 298 10.32 -6.06 -1.64
C LEU A 298 11.74 -5.54 -1.88
#